data_2ec7185a95e388773c16d2bca15e2ef2
#
_entry.id   2ec7185a95e388773c16d2bca15e2ef2
#
_cell.length_a   1.000
_cell.length_b   1.000
_cell.length_c   1.000
_cell.angle_alpha   90.00
_cell.angle_beta   90.00
_cell.angle_gamma   90.00
#
_symmetry.space_group_name_H-M   'P 1'
#
loop_
_entity.id
_entity.type
_entity.pdbx_description
1 polymer ?
#
loop_
_entity_poly.entity_id
_entity_poly.type
_entity_poly.pdbx_seq_one_letter_code
_entity_poly.pdbx_strand_id
1 'polypeptide(L)'
;MKLFTMIFLGVFLGKSCEGQTKNDLKTAVLEYTASTRGFYQMITIQNQLVVVSKVRGDLGLDDETKISDADWKELVGYFETIELDSLPTLKAPTEKRFHDGAAIANLKIIFKDKEYKTTSFDHGYPPEAIKKIVDKINTFAKRNNDN
;
A
#
# COMPACT_ATOMS: atom_id res chain seq x y z
N MET A 1 70.14 18.51 4.73
CA MET A 1 68.85 18.52 5.41
C MET A 1 67.77 18.41 4.37
N LYS A 2 67.20 17.26 4.24
CA LYS A 2 66.10 17.02 3.31
C LYS A 2 64.83 16.90 4.14
N LEU A 3 63.94 17.88 3.99
CA LEU A 3 62.61 17.81 4.54
C LEU A 3 61.79 16.81 3.77
N PHE A 4 61.40 15.76 4.44
CA PHE A 4 60.45 14.78 3.88
C PHE A 4 59.04 15.27 4.20
N THR A 5 58.41 15.90 3.23
CA THR A 5 57.01 16.26 3.33
C THR A 5 56.18 15.01 3.03
N MET A 6 55.66 14.43 4.06
CA MET A 6 54.75 13.27 3.99
C MET A 6 53.35 13.79 3.67
N ILE A 7 52.95 13.68 2.41
CA ILE A 7 51.60 13.99 1.96
C ILE A 7 50.72 12.82 2.41
N PHE A 8 49.92 13.06 3.46
CA PHE A 8 48.89 12.15 3.92
C PHE A 8 47.69 12.28 2.96
N LEU A 9 47.63 11.40 1.99
CA LEU A 9 46.46 11.30 1.10
C LEU A 9 45.34 10.61 1.88
N GLY A 10 44.52 11.40 2.54
CA GLY A 10 43.29 10.91 3.18
C GLY A 10 42.31 10.41 2.12
N VAL A 11 42.22 9.10 1.97
CA VAL A 11 41.14 8.48 1.23
C VAL A 11 39.84 8.69 2.00
N PHE A 12 39.12 9.70 1.63
CA PHE A 12 37.72 9.88 2.06
C PHE A 12 36.89 8.81 1.34
N LEU A 13 36.74 7.66 1.98
CA LEU A 13 35.68 6.72 1.62
C LEU A 13 34.35 7.37 2.01
N GLY A 14 33.83 8.18 1.10
CA GLY A 14 32.45 8.60 1.13
C GLY A 14 31.59 7.36 1.07
N LYS A 15 31.08 6.90 2.22
CA LYS A 15 29.88 6.08 2.22
C LYS A 15 28.78 6.92 1.59
N SER A 16 28.52 6.71 0.31
CA SER A 16 27.25 7.09 -0.27
C SER A 16 26.20 6.30 0.52
N CYS A 17 25.58 6.95 1.51
CA CYS A 17 24.27 6.54 1.92
C CYS A 17 23.41 6.64 0.66
N GLU A 18 23.21 5.55 -0.05
CA GLU A 18 22.04 5.36 -0.86
C GLU A 18 20.89 5.52 0.11
N GLY A 19 20.33 6.73 0.19
CA GLY A 19 19.09 6.97 0.86
C GLY A 19 18.09 6.05 0.18
N GLN A 20 17.67 4.99 0.84
CA GLN A 20 16.46 4.28 0.47
C GLN A 20 15.41 5.38 0.29
N THR A 21 15.00 5.60 -0.95
CA THR A 21 13.88 6.48 -1.23
C THR A 21 12.71 5.87 -0.52
N LYS A 22 12.37 6.43 0.66
CA LYS A 22 11.19 6.01 1.40
C LYS A 22 10.02 6.03 0.45
N ASN A 23 9.28 4.96 0.39
CA ASN A 23 8.06 4.89 -0.38
C ASN A 23 7.18 6.06 0.04
N ASP A 24 6.99 7.03 -0.86
CA ASP A 24 6.18 8.21 -0.58
C ASP A 24 4.74 7.93 -1.00
N LEU A 25 3.88 7.67 -0.02
CA LEU A 25 2.47 7.42 -0.24
C LEU A 25 1.75 8.58 -0.95
N LYS A 26 2.26 9.81 -0.87
CA LYS A 26 1.69 10.96 -1.58
C LYS A 26 1.70 10.79 -3.11
N THR A 27 2.67 10.03 -3.62
CA THR A 27 2.82 9.78 -5.06
C THR A 27 2.31 8.41 -5.49
N ALA A 28 1.83 7.60 -4.54
CA ALA A 28 1.29 6.29 -4.79
C ALA A 28 -0.24 6.30 -4.89
N VAL A 29 -0.78 5.34 -5.63
CA VAL A 29 -2.20 5.01 -5.62
C VAL A 29 -2.37 3.64 -4.99
N LEU A 30 -3.20 3.54 -3.96
CA LEU A 30 -3.61 2.28 -3.36
C LEU A 30 -5.00 1.93 -3.87
N GLU A 31 -5.18 0.72 -4.35
CA GLU A 31 -6.47 0.22 -4.82
C GLU A 31 -6.73 -1.16 -4.20
N TYR A 32 -7.72 -1.22 -3.34
CA TYR A 32 -8.18 -2.46 -2.72
C TYR A 32 -9.51 -2.87 -3.32
N THR A 33 -9.60 -4.09 -3.81
CA THR A 33 -10.85 -4.64 -4.37
C THR A 33 -11.24 -5.89 -3.62
N ALA A 34 -12.55 -6.05 -3.37
CA ALA A 34 -13.14 -7.29 -2.86
C ALA A 34 -14.47 -7.54 -3.55
N SER A 35 -14.70 -8.76 -4.04
CA SER A 35 -15.93 -9.05 -4.78
C SER A 35 -16.36 -10.52 -4.73
N THR A 36 -17.69 -10.70 -4.79
CA THR A 36 -18.39 -11.96 -5.10
C THR A 36 -19.43 -11.70 -6.18
N ARG A 37 -20.33 -12.64 -6.42
CA ARG A 37 -21.49 -12.43 -7.31
C ARG A 37 -22.43 -11.34 -6.81
N GLY A 38 -22.64 -11.25 -5.49
CA GLY A 38 -23.59 -10.32 -4.85
C GLY A 38 -22.93 -9.20 -4.04
N PHE A 39 -21.60 -9.11 -4.05
CA PHE A 39 -20.86 -8.11 -3.30
C PHE A 39 -19.74 -7.52 -4.15
N TYR A 40 -19.59 -6.20 -4.09
CA TYR A 40 -18.48 -5.49 -4.69
C TYR A 40 -18.06 -4.34 -3.80
N GLN A 41 -16.75 -4.18 -3.63
CA GLN A 41 -16.15 -3.06 -2.95
C GLN A 41 -14.82 -2.74 -3.62
N MET A 42 -14.63 -1.48 -3.95
CA MET A 42 -13.35 -0.93 -4.38
C MET A 42 -13.03 0.31 -3.54
N ILE A 43 -11.85 0.35 -2.96
CA ILE A 43 -11.36 1.49 -2.18
C ILE A 43 -10.11 1.98 -2.87
N THR A 44 -10.14 3.23 -3.32
CA THR A 44 -9.00 3.89 -3.96
C THR A 44 -8.51 5.01 -3.06
N ILE A 45 -7.21 5.05 -2.79
CA ILE A 45 -6.57 6.10 -2.00
C ILE A 45 -5.48 6.73 -2.84
N GLN A 46 -5.55 8.04 -2.99
CA GLN A 46 -4.58 8.85 -3.67
C GLN A 46 -4.50 10.24 -3.04
N ASN A 47 -3.31 10.75 -2.77
CA ASN A 47 -3.10 12.12 -2.30
C ASN A 47 -3.98 12.51 -1.08
N GLN A 48 -4.04 11.64 -0.08
CA GLN A 48 -4.84 11.82 1.15
C GLN A 48 -6.37 11.88 0.92
N LEU A 49 -6.82 11.42 -0.24
CA LEU A 49 -8.24 11.29 -0.58
C LEU A 49 -8.59 9.80 -0.68
N VAL A 50 -9.77 9.45 -0.23
CA VAL A 50 -10.32 8.10 -0.36
C VAL A 50 -11.65 8.12 -1.10
N VAL A 51 -11.78 7.17 -2.01
CA VAL A 51 -13.02 6.89 -2.74
C VAL A 51 -13.42 5.46 -2.47
N VAL A 52 -14.68 5.24 -2.10
CA VAL A 52 -15.25 3.91 -1.88
C VAL A 52 -16.38 3.69 -2.88
N SER A 53 -16.18 2.75 -3.80
CA SER A 53 -17.24 2.31 -4.72
C SER A 53 -17.79 0.95 -4.32
N LYS A 54 -19.10 0.80 -4.37
CA LYS A 54 -19.83 -0.46 -4.09
C LYS A 54 -20.54 -1.02 -5.32
N VAL A 55 -20.42 -0.32 -6.44
CA VAL A 55 -21.03 -0.71 -7.70
C VAL A 55 -19.95 -0.93 -8.75
N ARG A 56 -20.02 -2.07 -9.45
CA ARG A 56 -19.09 -2.37 -10.54
C ARG A 56 -19.22 -1.36 -11.67
N GLY A 57 -18.08 -0.80 -12.09
CA GLY A 57 -18.03 0.19 -13.16
C GLY A 57 -18.34 1.62 -12.73
N ASP A 58 -18.76 1.83 -11.48
CA ASP A 58 -18.83 3.15 -10.87
C ASP A 58 -17.48 3.44 -10.18
N LEU A 59 -16.84 4.55 -10.57
CA LEU A 59 -15.59 4.97 -9.97
C LEU A 59 -15.77 5.68 -8.62
N GLY A 60 -17.01 5.99 -8.23
CA GLY A 60 -17.34 6.65 -6.96
C GLY A 60 -16.73 8.04 -6.80
N LEU A 61 -16.38 8.73 -7.90
CA LEU A 61 -15.67 10.01 -7.88
C LEU A 61 -16.45 11.13 -7.19
N ASP A 62 -17.77 11.00 -7.11
CA ASP A 62 -18.64 11.97 -6.44
C ASP A 62 -18.60 11.83 -4.89
N ASP A 63 -18.07 10.71 -4.38
CA ASP A 63 -18.00 10.37 -2.96
C ASP A 63 -16.56 10.44 -2.41
N GLU A 64 -15.72 11.30 -3.00
CA GLU A 64 -14.36 11.50 -2.55
C GLU A 64 -14.32 12.18 -1.17
N THR A 65 -13.61 11.55 -0.23
CA THR A 65 -13.49 12.04 1.14
C THR A 65 -12.03 12.24 1.52
N LYS A 66 -11.73 13.35 2.20
CA LYS A 66 -10.39 13.59 2.75
C LYS A 66 -10.12 12.68 3.95
N ILE A 67 -8.99 12.00 3.93
CA ILE A 67 -8.48 11.21 5.05
C ILE A 67 -7.94 12.18 6.11
N SER A 68 -8.29 11.98 7.39
CA SER A 68 -7.76 12.80 8.49
C SER A 68 -6.23 12.70 8.56
N ASP A 69 -5.59 13.75 9.07
CA ASP A 69 -4.13 13.76 9.18
C ASP A 69 -3.59 12.64 10.08
N ALA A 70 -4.34 12.26 11.13
CA ALA A 70 -4.00 11.14 12.00
C ALA A 70 -4.05 9.80 11.24
N ASP A 71 -5.14 9.53 10.52
CA ASP A 71 -5.30 8.32 9.72
C ASP A 71 -4.29 8.26 8.56
N TRP A 72 -4.01 9.41 7.95
CA TRP A 72 -3.02 9.51 6.88
C TRP A 72 -1.62 9.19 7.37
N LYS A 73 -1.21 9.73 8.52
CA LYS A 73 0.09 9.44 9.14
C LYS A 73 0.25 7.95 9.44
N GLU A 74 -0.79 7.31 9.93
CA GLU A 74 -0.80 5.87 10.19
C GLU A 74 -0.64 5.07 8.90
N LEU A 75 -1.40 5.43 7.86
CA LEU A 75 -1.35 4.78 6.55
C LEU A 75 0.03 4.93 5.89
N VAL A 76 0.64 6.11 5.97
CA VAL A 76 2.02 6.36 5.51
C VAL A 76 3.00 5.45 6.22
N GLY A 77 2.90 5.34 7.56
CA GLY A 77 3.75 4.46 8.35
C GLY A 77 3.63 2.99 7.93
N TYR A 78 2.43 2.51 7.66
CA TYR A 78 2.23 1.14 7.17
C TYR A 78 2.77 0.94 5.75
N PHE A 79 2.57 1.92 4.88
CA PHE A 79 3.06 1.87 3.51
C PHE A 79 4.59 1.80 3.43
N GLU A 80 5.29 2.56 4.26
CA GLU A 80 6.76 2.56 4.33
C GLU A 80 7.35 1.19 4.69
N THR A 81 6.59 0.32 5.35
CA THR A 81 7.02 -1.02 5.75
C THR A 81 6.79 -2.09 4.69
N ILE A 82 6.09 -1.77 3.60
CA ILE A 82 5.76 -2.73 2.54
C ILE A 82 6.92 -2.89 1.58
N GLU A 83 7.33 -4.12 1.36
CA GLU A 83 8.23 -4.49 0.29
C GLU A 83 7.42 -4.71 -1.00
N LEU A 84 7.37 -3.68 -1.87
CA LEU A 84 6.50 -3.66 -3.05
C LEU A 84 6.77 -4.83 -4.01
N ASP A 85 8.03 -5.17 -4.25
CA ASP A 85 8.41 -6.26 -5.16
C ASP A 85 7.97 -7.64 -4.64
N SER A 86 7.68 -7.78 -3.35
CA SER A 86 7.20 -9.03 -2.75
C SER A 86 5.70 -9.25 -2.93
N LEU A 87 4.92 -8.22 -3.23
CA LEU A 87 3.45 -8.31 -3.30
C LEU A 87 2.94 -9.46 -4.17
N PRO A 88 3.47 -9.70 -5.40
CA PRO A 88 2.99 -10.80 -6.24
C PRO A 88 3.29 -12.21 -5.68
N THR A 89 4.16 -12.32 -4.70
CA THR A 89 4.60 -13.60 -4.10
C THR A 89 3.94 -13.91 -2.76
N LEU A 90 3.16 -12.97 -2.21
CA LEU A 90 2.49 -13.16 -0.92
C LEU A 90 1.45 -14.27 -1.01
N LYS A 91 1.47 -15.15 -0.02
CA LYS A 91 0.52 -16.25 0.09
C LYS A 91 -0.67 -15.85 0.95
N ALA A 92 -1.88 -16.17 0.47
CA ALA A 92 -3.09 -16.00 1.26
C ALA A 92 -3.09 -16.96 2.46
N PRO A 93 -3.44 -16.47 3.67
CA PRO A 93 -3.47 -17.32 4.87
C PRO A 93 -4.65 -18.29 4.91
N THR A 94 -5.70 -18.02 4.13
CA THR A 94 -6.91 -18.83 4.04
C THR A 94 -7.41 -18.96 2.61
N GLU A 95 -8.27 -19.96 2.34
CA GLU A 95 -8.78 -20.29 0.99
C GLU A 95 -10.31 -20.34 0.94
N LYS A 96 -11.00 -19.61 1.83
CA LYS A 96 -12.45 -19.57 1.91
C LYS A 96 -13.14 -19.08 0.64
N ARG A 97 -12.47 -18.20 -0.13
CA ARG A 97 -12.95 -17.66 -1.41
C ARG A 97 -13.21 -18.73 -2.47
N PHE A 98 -12.53 -19.88 -2.39
CA PHE A 98 -12.73 -21.00 -3.32
C PHE A 98 -14.00 -21.80 -3.04
N HIS A 99 -14.62 -21.61 -1.88
CA HIS A 99 -15.81 -22.31 -1.42
C HIS A 99 -16.97 -21.35 -1.08
N ASP A 100 -16.99 -20.19 -1.73
CA ASP A 100 -17.96 -19.09 -1.47
C ASP A 100 -18.02 -18.62 0.00
N GLY A 101 -16.99 -18.91 0.79
CA GLY A 101 -16.89 -18.51 2.18
C GLY A 101 -16.33 -17.14 2.44
N ALA A 102 -15.77 -16.47 1.43
CA ALA A 102 -15.26 -15.11 1.50
C ALA A 102 -15.22 -14.47 0.11
N ALA A 103 -15.29 -13.13 0.07
CA ALA A 103 -15.05 -12.38 -1.16
C ALA A 103 -13.58 -12.51 -1.61
N ILE A 104 -13.37 -12.48 -2.92
CA ILE A 104 -12.03 -12.47 -3.52
C ILE A 104 -11.47 -11.06 -3.41
N ALA A 105 -10.36 -10.89 -2.71
CA ALA A 105 -9.72 -9.61 -2.49
C ALA A 105 -8.33 -9.53 -3.14
N ASN A 106 -7.93 -8.30 -3.49
CA ASN A 106 -6.61 -7.96 -3.99
C ASN A 106 -6.20 -6.56 -3.50
N LEU A 107 -4.91 -6.36 -3.31
CA LEU A 107 -4.31 -5.04 -3.14
C LEU A 107 -3.43 -4.74 -4.35
N LYS A 108 -3.67 -3.61 -5.00
CA LYS A 108 -2.84 -3.06 -6.06
C LYS A 108 -2.26 -1.73 -5.61
N ILE A 109 -0.99 -1.53 -5.87
CA ILE A 109 -0.27 -0.30 -5.58
C ILE A 109 0.38 0.17 -6.86
N ILE A 110 0.13 1.41 -7.24
CA ILE A 110 0.81 2.08 -8.36
C ILE A 110 1.78 3.07 -7.74
N PHE A 111 3.06 2.90 -7.99
CA PHE A 111 4.11 3.75 -7.45
C PHE A 111 5.23 3.92 -8.47
N LYS A 112 5.60 5.18 -8.76
CA LYS A 112 6.61 5.52 -9.79
C LYS A 112 6.34 4.85 -11.14
N ASP A 113 5.11 4.96 -11.61
CA ASP A 113 4.62 4.41 -12.89
C ASP A 113 4.70 2.86 -13.00
N LYS A 114 4.96 2.17 -11.90
CA LYS A 114 4.97 0.72 -11.82
C LYS A 114 3.80 0.21 -10.99
N GLU A 115 3.16 -0.85 -11.48
CA GLU A 115 2.07 -1.53 -10.80
C GLU A 115 2.59 -2.74 -10.02
N TYR A 116 2.19 -2.84 -8.75
CA TYR A 116 2.45 -3.95 -7.87
C TYR A 116 1.11 -4.50 -7.38
N LYS A 117 0.87 -5.78 -7.61
CA LYS A 117 -0.40 -6.41 -7.25
C LYS A 117 -0.19 -7.71 -6.51
N THR A 118 -0.96 -7.93 -5.45
CA THR A 118 -0.99 -9.21 -4.75
C THR A 118 -1.67 -10.29 -5.58
N THR A 119 -1.37 -11.54 -5.29
CA THR A 119 -2.29 -12.64 -5.61
C THR A 119 -3.59 -12.45 -4.83
N SER A 120 -4.66 -13.13 -5.23
CA SER A 120 -5.93 -13.04 -4.50
C SER A 120 -5.83 -13.65 -3.10
N PHE A 121 -6.55 -13.03 -2.16
CA PHE A 121 -6.72 -13.55 -0.80
C PHE A 121 -8.18 -13.37 -0.35
N ASP A 122 -8.53 -13.95 0.77
CA ASP A 122 -9.87 -13.82 1.33
C ASP A 122 -10.08 -12.43 1.93
N HIS A 123 -11.16 -11.76 1.57
CA HIS A 123 -11.56 -10.51 2.19
C HIS A 123 -11.69 -10.67 3.71
N GLY A 124 -10.99 -9.83 4.48
CA GLY A 124 -10.89 -9.94 5.93
C GLY A 124 -9.71 -10.77 6.44
N TYR A 125 -9.01 -11.50 5.55
CA TYR A 125 -7.85 -12.35 5.89
C TYR A 125 -6.67 -12.09 4.97
N PRO A 126 -6.09 -10.88 4.99
CA PRO A 126 -4.94 -10.54 4.16
C PRO A 126 -3.67 -11.26 4.62
N PRO A 127 -2.69 -11.42 3.72
CA PRO A 127 -1.34 -11.84 4.11
C PRO A 127 -0.75 -10.94 5.21
N GLU A 128 -0.01 -11.52 6.13
CA GLU A 128 0.51 -10.81 7.32
C GLU A 128 1.36 -9.58 6.95
N ALA A 129 2.16 -9.67 5.89
CA ALA A 129 3.02 -8.58 5.43
C ALA A 129 2.27 -7.29 5.04
N ILE A 130 0.99 -7.39 4.68
CA ILE A 130 0.14 -6.27 4.29
C ILE A 130 -1.07 -6.08 5.20
N LYS A 131 -1.16 -6.85 6.28
CA LYS A 131 -2.34 -6.87 7.15
C LYS A 131 -2.68 -5.49 7.69
N LYS A 132 -1.72 -4.77 8.22
CA LYS A 132 -1.95 -3.46 8.84
C LYS A 132 -2.51 -2.44 7.85
N ILE A 133 -1.95 -2.36 6.64
CA ILE A 133 -2.41 -1.42 5.64
C ILE A 133 -3.78 -1.81 5.09
N VAL A 134 -4.03 -3.09 4.84
CA VAL A 134 -5.33 -3.58 4.34
C VAL A 134 -6.43 -3.38 5.38
N ASP A 135 -6.17 -3.69 6.64
CA ASP A 135 -7.13 -3.45 7.73
C ASP A 135 -7.45 -1.95 7.84
N LYS A 136 -6.45 -1.08 7.74
CA LYS A 136 -6.65 0.38 7.76
C LYS A 136 -7.48 0.86 6.58
N ILE A 137 -7.16 0.43 5.37
CA ILE A 137 -7.93 0.78 4.16
C ILE A 137 -9.41 0.40 4.33
N ASN A 138 -9.69 -0.79 4.85
CA ASN A 138 -11.07 -1.25 5.04
C ASN A 138 -11.85 -0.47 6.11
N THR A 139 -11.19 0.23 7.02
CA THR A 139 -11.89 1.12 7.99
C THR A 139 -12.62 2.27 7.29
N PHE A 140 -12.11 2.75 6.16
CA PHE A 140 -12.74 3.83 5.41
C PHE A 140 -14.06 3.40 4.78
N ALA A 141 -14.15 2.16 4.29
CA ALA A 141 -15.41 1.63 3.74
C ALA A 141 -16.51 1.46 4.82
N LYS A 142 -16.12 1.16 6.06
CA LYS A 142 -17.07 1.03 7.17
C LYS A 142 -17.65 2.40 7.58
N ARG A 143 -16.83 3.44 7.67
CA ARG A 143 -17.26 4.79 8.02
C ARG A 143 -18.26 5.38 7.03
N ASN A 144 -18.16 5.05 5.75
CA ASN A 144 -19.10 5.52 4.74
C ASN A 144 -20.47 4.82 4.80
N ASN A 145 -20.64 3.79 5.65
CA ASN A 145 -21.93 3.12 5.85
C ASN A 145 -22.76 3.73 6.98
N ASP A 146 -22.14 4.56 7.83
CA ASP A 146 -22.76 5.11 9.05
C ASP A 146 -23.27 6.56 8.85
N ASN A 147 -23.26 7.08 7.60
CA ASN A 147 -23.76 8.42 7.24
C ASN A 147 -25.05 8.34 6.43
#